data_a2dbdd3614d45bb27cc94d75528c2b13
#
_entry.id   a2dbdd3614d45bb27cc94d75528c2b13
#
_cell.length_a   1.000
_cell.length_b   1.000
_cell.length_c   1.000
_cell.angle_alpha   90.00
_cell.angle_beta   90.00
_cell.angle_gamma   90.00
#
_symmetry.space_group_name_H-M   'P 1'
#
loop_
_entity.id
_entity.type
_entity.pdbx_description
1 polymer ?
#
loop_
_entity_poly.entity_id
_entity_poly.type
_entity_poly.pdbx_seq_one_letter_code
_entity_poly.pdbx_strand_id
1 'polypeptide(L)'
;MRTLAFILLFPLLCAAADAPASANSVADMARKVSGEFASDALIRLASVESVEKARRIELLNQAFEKAAEAQEPIKRQPAILKVAGAASFLYRAFAQDLDATSLRLRAVDAMSKLDPQRAATLFQQIPSLHVPKLTCADFMAYNVAPYYEALARLGSQAQAMKQLDALANPVEIGPAAKVLLAASTNGDFQARLTAFTGALRKISGDDRSFTFAGDTGPQLLPVVDEAKRRKISPLPLLEAYRLYLVTNEQTSRCSDDDLMGPTTESTFVLATGTPLIGGEGAAYFNEKLRMPPLLPIQEQEVTPTRLEGVAEGLRGCEDTGCQAIGQQYNELIFNPETRAPYQPGLKSSPEWQAKVNKLLAAMAEWKPGTAVTPAQYYRYKSATYWNVLSLVPAGPLQEEVVKAMIDFTENSDFKTEHRIEWFLPANILIGRMAMDPLGPGKFAARLRESKDPVIAMYSALEVVAPRTPDKIMSLM
;
A
#
# COMPACT_ATOMS: atom_id res chain seq x y z
N MET A 1 -77.59 5.50 29.32
CA MET A 1 -76.58 4.85 28.42
C MET A 1 -75.32 5.68 28.45
N ARG A 2 -74.30 5.24 29.16
CA ARG A 2 -72.99 5.91 29.25
C ARG A 2 -72.00 5.13 28.40
N THR A 3 -71.52 5.77 27.33
CA THR A 3 -70.51 5.19 26.41
C THR A 3 -69.12 5.51 26.98
N LEU A 4 -68.39 4.47 27.43
CA LEU A 4 -67.00 4.56 27.80
C LEU A 4 -66.15 4.52 26.50
N ALA A 5 -65.40 5.60 26.24
CA ALA A 5 -64.38 5.63 25.23
C ALA A 5 -63.06 5.08 25.81
N PHE A 6 -62.62 3.93 25.31
CA PHE A 6 -61.29 3.34 25.60
C PHE A 6 -60.25 4.05 24.71
N ILE A 7 -59.43 4.92 25.32
CA ILE A 7 -58.25 5.48 24.67
C ILE A 7 -57.11 4.47 24.81
N LEU A 8 -56.80 3.74 23.71
CA LEU A 8 -55.61 2.91 23.59
C LEU A 8 -54.40 3.85 23.44
N LEU A 9 -53.63 4.03 24.51
CA LEU A 9 -52.30 4.58 24.48
C LEU A 9 -51.35 3.53 23.84
N PHE A 10 -51.04 3.69 22.57
CA PHE A 10 -49.87 3.03 21.97
C PHE A 10 -48.62 3.71 22.50
N PRO A 11 -47.67 3.01 23.14
CA PRO A 11 -46.34 3.55 23.38
C PRO A 11 -45.67 3.69 22.02
N LEU A 12 -45.46 4.91 21.55
CA LEU A 12 -44.45 5.18 20.51
C LEU A 12 -43.10 4.75 21.06
N LEU A 13 -42.68 3.51 20.74
CA LEU A 13 -41.31 3.16 20.74
C LEU A 13 -40.62 4.01 19.64
N CYS A 14 -40.14 5.20 20.02
CA CYS A 14 -39.15 5.91 19.29
C CYS A 14 -37.92 5.01 19.27
N ALA A 15 -37.76 4.18 18.19
CA ALA A 15 -36.46 3.68 17.81
C ALA A 15 -35.58 4.91 17.74
N ALA A 16 -34.60 5.02 18.62
CA ALA A 16 -33.55 6.02 18.55
C ALA A 16 -32.86 5.80 17.20
N ALA A 17 -33.26 6.59 16.22
CA ALA A 17 -32.52 6.69 14.97
C ALA A 17 -31.13 7.15 15.39
N ASP A 18 -30.11 6.29 15.18
CA ASP A 18 -28.72 6.60 15.47
C ASP A 18 -28.41 7.97 14.89
N ALA A 19 -27.95 8.87 15.75
CA ALA A 19 -27.58 10.22 15.31
C ALA A 19 -26.51 10.07 14.21
N PRO A 20 -26.63 10.81 13.09
CA PRO A 20 -25.69 10.71 11.99
C PRO A 20 -24.28 10.95 12.52
N ALA A 21 -23.30 10.14 12.06
CA ALA A 21 -21.90 10.27 12.45
C ALA A 21 -21.45 11.73 12.26
N SER A 22 -20.83 12.31 13.28
CA SER A 22 -20.29 13.67 13.24
C SER A 22 -18.77 13.66 13.23
N ALA A 23 -18.12 14.72 12.75
CA ALA A 23 -16.67 14.85 12.77
C ALA A 23 -16.08 14.67 14.19
N ASN A 24 -16.77 15.16 15.22
CA ASN A 24 -16.34 15.01 16.60
C ASN A 24 -16.46 13.55 17.09
N SER A 25 -17.59 12.88 16.79
CA SER A 25 -17.76 11.48 17.19
C SER A 25 -16.70 10.57 16.53
N VAL A 26 -16.38 10.79 15.25
CA VAL A 26 -15.32 10.05 14.56
C VAL A 26 -13.94 10.38 15.12
N ALA A 27 -13.66 11.64 15.47
CA ALA A 27 -12.40 12.01 16.11
C ALA A 27 -12.25 11.35 17.50
N ASP A 28 -13.34 11.16 18.25
CA ASP A 28 -13.34 10.45 19.52
C ASP A 28 -13.09 8.94 19.34
N MET A 29 -13.63 8.35 18.27
CA MET A 29 -13.33 6.96 17.89
C MET A 29 -11.85 6.82 17.49
N ALA A 30 -11.32 7.76 16.71
CA ALA A 30 -9.94 7.75 16.25
C ALA A 30 -8.93 7.72 17.42
N ARG A 31 -9.23 8.36 18.55
CA ARG A 31 -8.35 8.32 19.73
C ARG A 31 -8.25 6.94 20.40
N LYS A 32 -9.16 6.02 20.09
CA LYS A 32 -9.26 4.69 20.70
C LYS A 32 -8.65 3.57 19.85
N VAL A 33 -8.19 3.88 18.65
CA VAL A 33 -7.60 2.92 17.72
C VAL A 33 -6.09 3.10 17.61
N SER A 34 -5.38 2.15 17.01
CA SER A 34 -3.94 2.21 16.80
C SER A 34 -3.53 3.38 15.90
N GLY A 35 -2.29 3.81 16.06
CA GLY A 35 -1.79 5.09 15.56
C GLY A 35 -1.95 5.31 14.07
N GLU A 36 -1.74 4.29 13.24
CA GLU A 36 -1.90 4.38 11.80
C GLU A 36 -3.34 4.69 11.38
N PHE A 37 -4.31 4.05 12.00
CA PHE A 37 -5.73 4.27 11.72
C PHE A 37 -6.23 5.58 12.31
N ALA A 38 -5.77 5.90 13.52
CA ALA A 38 -6.05 7.19 14.15
C ALA A 38 -5.56 8.35 13.29
N SER A 39 -4.31 8.29 12.84
CA SER A 39 -3.68 9.32 12.03
C SER A 39 -4.43 9.52 10.70
N ASP A 40 -4.72 8.45 9.95
CA ASP A 40 -5.45 8.56 8.68
C ASP A 40 -6.84 9.18 8.87
N ALA A 41 -7.57 8.73 9.88
CA ALA A 41 -8.90 9.27 10.16
C ALA A 41 -8.86 10.77 10.49
N LEU A 42 -7.90 11.21 11.31
CA LEU A 42 -7.74 12.61 11.68
C LEU A 42 -7.31 13.48 10.49
N ILE A 43 -6.45 12.98 9.59
CA ILE A 43 -6.09 13.66 8.33
C ILE A 43 -7.32 13.84 7.45
N ARG A 44 -8.13 12.80 7.28
CA ARG A 44 -9.35 12.86 6.47
C ARG A 44 -10.38 13.84 7.07
N LEU A 45 -10.59 13.80 8.37
CA LEU A 45 -11.47 14.77 9.04
C LEU A 45 -10.98 16.21 8.88
N ALA A 46 -9.66 16.43 8.96
CA ALA A 46 -9.09 17.77 8.73
C ALA A 46 -9.23 18.25 7.27
N SER A 47 -9.50 17.36 6.30
CA SER A 47 -9.77 17.75 4.91
C SER A 47 -11.20 18.22 4.66
N VAL A 48 -12.11 18.00 5.61
CA VAL A 48 -13.51 18.40 5.50
C VAL A 48 -13.65 19.92 5.67
N GLU A 49 -14.11 20.60 4.63
CA GLU A 49 -14.16 22.07 4.61
C GLU A 49 -15.11 22.68 5.66
N SER A 50 -16.17 21.97 6.03
CA SER A 50 -17.11 22.42 7.07
C SER A 50 -16.54 22.39 8.48
N VAL A 51 -15.37 21.75 8.69
CA VAL A 51 -14.66 21.79 9.96
C VAL A 51 -13.86 23.10 10.06
N GLU A 52 -14.03 23.81 11.20
CA GLU A 52 -13.36 25.08 11.46
C GLU A 52 -11.83 24.97 11.29
N LYS A 53 -11.20 25.99 10.71
CA LYS A 53 -9.74 26.00 10.42
C LYS A 53 -8.89 25.69 11.66
N ALA A 54 -9.20 26.28 12.80
CA ALA A 54 -8.46 26.03 14.04
C ALA A 54 -8.54 24.55 14.46
N ARG A 55 -9.72 23.96 14.33
CA ARG A 55 -9.92 22.52 14.60
C ARG A 55 -9.19 21.63 13.61
N ARG A 56 -9.20 21.98 12.32
CA ARG A 56 -8.43 21.24 11.29
C ARG A 56 -6.93 21.23 11.61
N ILE A 57 -6.38 22.36 12.04
CA ILE A 57 -4.96 22.45 12.47
C ILE A 57 -4.71 21.55 13.68
N GLU A 58 -5.59 21.55 14.67
CA GLU A 58 -5.48 20.68 15.85
C GLU A 58 -5.51 19.19 15.46
N LEU A 59 -6.46 18.78 14.59
CA LEU A 59 -6.57 17.40 14.10
C LEU A 59 -5.31 16.96 13.37
N LEU A 60 -4.70 17.83 12.55
CA LEU A 60 -3.46 17.52 11.84
C LEU A 60 -2.25 17.40 12.77
N ASN A 61 -2.17 18.19 13.85
CA ASN A 61 -1.13 18.00 14.87
C ASN A 61 -1.29 16.64 15.56
N GLN A 62 -2.52 16.29 15.98
CA GLN A 62 -2.80 14.99 16.59
C GLN A 62 -2.49 13.84 15.62
N ALA A 63 -2.86 13.98 14.33
CA ALA A 63 -2.57 13.00 13.30
C ALA A 63 -1.06 12.78 13.14
N PHE A 64 -0.28 13.85 13.09
CA PHE A 64 1.17 13.79 12.97
C PHE A 64 1.82 13.05 14.16
N GLU A 65 1.35 13.31 15.37
CA GLU A 65 1.81 12.61 16.57
C GLU A 65 1.43 11.12 16.53
N LYS A 66 0.17 10.82 16.20
CA LYS A 66 -0.34 9.44 16.09
C LYS A 66 0.35 8.62 15.00
N ALA A 67 0.78 9.24 13.92
CA ALA A 67 1.55 8.56 12.87
C ALA A 67 2.85 7.92 13.38
N ALA A 68 3.41 8.41 14.49
CA ALA A 68 4.61 7.83 15.10
C ALA A 68 4.38 6.43 15.68
N GLU A 69 3.12 6.08 15.99
CA GLU A 69 2.72 4.80 16.56
C GLU A 69 2.41 3.75 15.49
N ALA A 70 2.50 4.11 14.20
CA ALA A 70 2.23 3.18 13.10
C ALA A 70 3.24 2.03 13.10
N GLN A 71 2.74 0.83 12.82
CA GLN A 71 3.54 -0.39 12.84
C GLN A 71 4.62 -0.40 11.76
N GLU A 72 4.27 0.04 10.55
CA GLU A 72 5.20 0.12 9.42
C GLU A 72 5.86 1.50 9.38
N PRO A 73 7.19 1.57 9.37
CA PRO A 73 7.89 2.86 9.38
C PRO A 73 7.88 3.57 8.02
N ILE A 74 7.98 2.79 6.94
CA ILE A 74 8.15 3.29 5.56
C ILE A 74 7.30 2.44 4.62
N LYS A 75 6.65 3.09 3.66
CA LYS A 75 5.90 2.43 2.59
C LYS A 75 6.81 1.49 1.79
N ARG A 76 6.26 0.32 1.44
CA ARG A 76 6.88 -0.59 0.47
C ARG A 76 6.14 -0.55 -0.85
N GLN A 77 6.85 -0.85 -1.91
CA GLN A 77 6.32 -0.98 -3.26
C GLN A 77 6.89 -2.23 -3.93
N PRO A 78 6.19 -2.86 -4.87
CA PRO A 78 6.69 -4.05 -5.52
C PRO A 78 7.99 -3.75 -6.25
N ALA A 79 8.95 -4.65 -6.09
CA ALA A 79 10.19 -4.62 -6.86
C ALA A 79 9.99 -5.05 -8.33
N ILE A 80 8.82 -5.60 -8.64
CA ILE A 80 8.43 -6.10 -9.97
C ILE A 80 7.13 -5.39 -10.38
N LEU A 81 7.02 -4.98 -11.65
CA LEU A 81 5.95 -4.12 -12.15
C LEU A 81 4.55 -4.76 -12.18
N LYS A 82 4.48 -6.10 -12.22
CA LYS A 82 3.20 -6.83 -12.19
C LYS A 82 3.27 -7.95 -11.18
N VAL A 83 2.54 -7.79 -10.10
CA VAL A 83 2.49 -8.75 -9.01
C VAL A 83 1.08 -9.32 -8.93
N ALA A 84 0.94 -10.64 -8.98
CA ALA A 84 -0.32 -11.36 -8.81
C ALA A 84 -0.38 -12.11 -7.47
N GLY A 85 -1.56 -12.59 -7.08
CA GLY A 85 -1.74 -13.43 -5.90
C GLY A 85 -1.43 -12.73 -4.57
N ALA A 86 -0.75 -13.43 -3.65
CA ALA A 86 -0.44 -12.94 -2.31
C ALA A 86 0.43 -11.67 -2.29
N ALA A 87 1.35 -11.54 -3.25
CA ALA A 87 2.19 -10.34 -3.37
C ALA A 87 1.37 -9.11 -3.83
N SER A 88 0.37 -9.30 -4.71
CA SER A 88 -0.59 -8.24 -5.05
C SER A 88 -1.41 -7.78 -3.84
N PHE A 89 -1.78 -8.70 -2.96
CA PHE A 89 -2.46 -8.36 -1.71
C PHE A 89 -1.60 -7.45 -0.83
N LEU A 90 -0.33 -7.81 -0.63
CA LEU A 90 0.62 -7.02 0.16
C LEU A 90 0.86 -5.62 -0.46
N TYR A 91 1.02 -5.55 -1.78
CA TYR A 91 1.12 -4.27 -2.47
C TYR A 91 -0.08 -3.35 -2.21
N ARG A 92 -1.30 -3.88 -2.35
CA ARG A 92 -2.52 -3.11 -2.06
C ARG A 92 -2.62 -2.68 -0.59
N ALA A 93 -2.13 -3.52 0.33
CA ALA A 93 -2.06 -3.16 1.74
C ALA A 93 -1.18 -1.91 1.95
N PHE A 94 -0.01 -1.84 1.32
CA PHE A 94 0.85 -0.65 1.38
C PHE A 94 0.31 0.54 0.57
N ALA A 95 -0.49 0.31 -0.47
CA ALA A 95 -1.14 1.38 -1.23
C ALA A 95 -2.16 2.19 -0.40
N GLN A 96 -2.52 1.73 0.80
CA GLN A 96 -3.35 2.47 1.75
C GLN A 96 -2.63 3.68 2.36
N ASP A 97 -1.30 3.81 2.23
CA ASP A 97 -0.47 4.89 2.79
C ASP A 97 -0.63 5.02 4.32
N LEU A 98 -0.65 3.89 5.02
CA LEU A 98 -0.83 3.80 6.48
C LEU A 98 0.49 3.59 7.24
N ASP A 99 1.63 3.67 6.57
CA ASP A 99 2.94 3.71 7.21
C ASP A 99 3.24 5.07 7.86
N ALA A 100 4.12 5.08 8.87
CA ALA A 100 4.43 6.27 9.65
C ALA A 100 4.91 7.46 8.80
N THR A 101 5.77 7.20 7.81
CA THR A 101 6.32 8.24 6.94
C THR A 101 5.24 8.84 6.04
N SER A 102 4.45 8.00 5.37
CA SER A 102 3.35 8.47 4.51
C SER A 102 2.32 9.28 5.29
N LEU A 103 1.93 8.82 6.48
CA LEU A 103 0.96 9.51 7.33
C LEU A 103 1.48 10.88 7.79
N ARG A 104 2.73 10.96 8.25
CA ARG A 104 3.35 12.23 8.64
C ARG A 104 3.44 13.20 7.48
N LEU A 105 3.85 12.73 6.30
CA LEU A 105 3.94 13.56 5.11
C LEU A 105 2.56 14.06 4.66
N ARG A 106 1.53 13.22 4.71
CA ARG A 106 0.15 13.61 4.40
C ARG A 106 -0.36 14.67 5.39
N ALA A 107 -0.06 14.53 6.68
CA ALA A 107 -0.41 15.54 7.69
C ALA A 107 0.30 16.87 7.43
N VAL A 108 1.60 16.84 7.07
CA VAL A 108 2.39 18.02 6.70
C VAL A 108 1.84 18.68 5.43
N ASP A 109 1.50 17.90 4.40
CA ASP A 109 0.94 18.45 3.16
C ASP A 109 -0.43 19.09 3.38
N ALA A 110 -1.28 18.48 4.19
CA ALA A 110 -2.57 19.08 4.57
C ALA A 110 -2.36 20.35 5.41
N MET A 111 -1.39 20.33 6.34
CA MET A 111 -1.03 21.49 7.15
C MET A 111 -0.50 22.65 6.30
N SER A 112 0.28 22.37 5.25
CA SER A 112 0.88 23.41 4.39
C SER A 112 -0.17 24.30 3.70
N LYS A 113 -1.39 23.78 3.49
CA LYS A 113 -2.52 24.51 2.92
C LYS A 113 -3.20 25.44 3.94
N LEU A 114 -3.04 25.19 5.23
CA LEU A 114 -3.67 25.92 6.32
C LEU A 114 -2.69 26.86 7.02
N ASP A 115 -1.49 26.34 7.29
CA ASP A 115 -0.39 27.04 7.99
C ASP A 115 0.97 26.53 7.47
N PRO A 116 1.57 27.20 6.46
CA PRO A 116 2.85 26.78 5.89
C PRO A 116 4.01 26.79 6.89
N GLN A 117 4.01 27.71 7.86
CA GLN A 117 5.07 27.77 8.87
C GLN A 117 4.99 26.58 9.81
N ARG A 118 3.79 26.25 10.25
CA ARG A 118 3.55 25.06 11.08
C ARG A 118 3.90 23.78 10.34
N ALA A 119 3.57 23.67 9.04
CA ALA A 119 3.95 22.53 8.20
C ALA A 119 5.47 22.33 8.16
N ALA A 120 6.24 23.39 7.96
CA ALA A 120 7.70 23.33 7.99
C ALA A 120 8.22 22.88 9.37
N THR A 121 7.62 23.38 10.46
CA THR A 121 7.96 22.95 11.83
C THR A 121 7.67 21.47 12.06
N LEU A 122 6.53 20.96 11.58
CA LEU A 122 6.19 19.53 11.67
C LEU A 122 7.15 18.68 10.84
N PHE A 123 7.48 19.13 9.61
CA PHE A 123 8.43 18.41 8.78
C PHE A 123 9.81 18.28 9.45
N GLN A 124 10.26 19.32 10.17
CA GLN A 124 11.52 19.29 10.92
C GLN A 124 11.53 18.25 12.05
N GLN A 125 10.38 17.81 12.53
CA GLN A 125 10.26 16.77 13.55
C GLN A 125 10.28 15.35 12.98
N ILE A 126 10.20 15.20 11.63
CA ILE A 126 10.34 13.87 11.01
C ILE A 126 11.80 13.44 11.15
N PRO A 127 12.07 12.27 11.75
CA PRO A 127 13.44 11.77 11.88
C PRO A 127 14.11 11.60 10.50
N SER A 128 15.43 11.62 10.49
CA SER A 128 16.19 11.18 9.31
C SER A 128 15.76 9.78 8.92
N LEU A 129 15.59 9.56 7.64
CA LEU A 129 15.17 8.27 7.11
C LEU A 129 16.29 7.25 7.31
N HIS A 130 15.94 6.10 7.86
CA HIS A 130 16.81 4.94 7.95
C HIS A 130 16.13 3.79 7.23
N VAL A 131 16.66 3.43 6.08
CA VAL A 131 16.10 2.37 5.22
C VAL A 131 16.67 1.03 5.67
N PRO A 132 15.84 0.09 6.16
CA PRO A 132 16.31 -1.23 6.54
C PRO A 132 16.85 -2.01 5.34
N LYS A 133 17.76 -2.94 5.60
CA LYS A 133 18.24 -3.85 4.56
C LYS A 133 17.18 -4.88 4.22
N LEU A 134 17.12 -5.24 2.96
CA LEU A 134 16.24 -6.27 2.41
C LEU A 134 17.06 -7.44 1.86
N THR A 135 16.44 -8.61 1.79
CA THR A 135 16.99 -9.81 1.16
C THR A 135 16.32 -10.07 -0.19
N CYS A 136 16.86 -10.96 -0.99
CA CYS A 136 16.22 -11.39 -2.23
C CYS A 136 14.85 -12.06 -2.01
N ALA A 137 14.61 -12.62 -0.84
CA ALA A 137 13.30 -13.17 -0.49
C ALA A 137 12.21 -12.10 -0.29
N ASP A 138 12.57 -10.82 -0.15
CA ASP A 138 11.63 -9.73 -0.04
C ASP A 138 11.06 -9.36 -1.41
N PHE A 139 9.75 -9.46 -1.59
CA PHE A 139 9.06 -9.12 -2.85
C PHE A 139 8.91 -7.63 -3.10
N MET A 140 9.25 -6.79 -2.14
CA MET A 140 8.99 -5.37 -2.14
C MET A 140 10.23 -4.60 -1.70
N ALA A 141 10.38 -3.40 -2.26
CA ALA A 141 11.41 -2.45 -1.85
C ALA A 141 10.78 -1.24 -1.16
N TYR A 142 11.59 -0.46 -0.44
CA TYR A 142 11.10 0.74 0.25
C TYR A 142 10.86 1.89 -0.73
N ASN A 143 9.71 2.56 -0.61
CA ASN A 143 9.39 3.77 -1.35
C ASN A 143 9.74 5.00 -0.52
N VAL A 144 10.90 5.57 -0.78
CA VAL A 144 11.43 6.74 -0.06
C VAL A 144 11.22 8.05 -0.81
N ALA A 145 10.76 7.99 -2.06
CA ALA A 145 10.64 9.16 -2.92
C ALA A 145 9.77 10.29 -2.30
N PRO A 146 8.62 10.03 -1.68
CA PRO A 146 7.81 11.10 -1.07
C PRO A 146 8.53 11.85 0.06
N TYR A 147 9.38 11.17 0.83
CA TYR A 147 10.17 11.82 1.86
C TYR A 147 11.21 12.78 1.27
N TYR A 148 11.95 12.34 0.25
CA TYR A 148 12.95 13.19 -0.41
C TYR A 148 12.33 14.37 -1.16
N GLU A 149 11.14 14.20 -1.74
CA GLU A 149 10.37 15.29 -2.33
C GLU A 149 9.97 16.35 -1.30
N ALA A 150 9.48 15.90 -0.15
CA ALA A 150 9.15 16.79 0.95
C ALA A 150 10.40 17.47 1.53
N LEU A 151 11.51 16.74 1.67
CA LEU A 151 12.80 17.29 2.11
C LEU A 151 13.32 18.38 1.15
N ALA A 152 13.21 18.15 -0.16
CA ALA A 152 13.59 19.12 -1.17
C ALA A 152 12.76 20.42 -1.10
N ARG A 153 11.46 20.30 -0.75
CA ARG A 153 10.52 21.43 -0.70
C ARG A 153 10.51 22.16 0.63
N LEU A 154 10.57 21.44 1.75
CA LEU A 154 10.31 21.94 3.11
C LEU A 154 11.53 21.85 4.02
N GLY A 155 12.52 21.06 3.66
CA GLY A 155 13.68 20.80 4.51
C GLY A 155 14.61 22.01 4.63
N SER A 156 15.14 22.20 5.83
CA SER A 156 16.24 23.14 6.04
C SER A 156 17.53 22.62 5.41
N GLN A 157 18.50 23.51 5.18
CA GLN A 157 19.84 23.12 4.70
C GLN A 157 20.48 22.08 5.62
N ALA A 158 20.34 22.25 6.94
CA ALA A 158 20.89 21.31 7.91
C ALA A 158 20.26 19.91 7.81
N GLN A 159 18.93 19.82 7.62
CA GLN A 159 18.25 18.55 7.40
C GLN A 159 18.66 17.90 6.09
N ALA A 160 18.75 18.68 5.00
CA ALA A 160 19.19 18.18 3.71
C ALA A 160 20.60 17.59 3.81
N MET A 161 21.53 18.30 4.44
CA MET A 161 22.90 17.83 4.64
C MET A 161 22.94 16.56 5.49
N LYS A 162 22.22 16.56 6.63
CA LYS A 162 22.16 15.40 7.53
C LYS A 162 21.65 14.15 6.80
N GLN A 163 20.58 14.29 5.98
CA GLN A 163 20.02 13.15 5.26
C GLN A 163 20.94 12.68 4.13
N LEU A 164 21.59 13.60 3.41
CA LEU A 164 22.54 13.25 2.35
C LEU A 164 23.79 12.54 2.90
N ASP A 165 24.29 12.95 4.07
CA ASP A 165 25.39 12.27 4.75
C ASP A 165 25.01 10.89 5.28
N ALA A 166 23.72 10.68 5.61
CA ALA A 166 23.16 9.44 6.15
C ALA A 166 22.70 8.44 5.08
N LEU A 167 22.82 8.77 3.80
CA LEU A 167 22.45 7.86 2.71
C LEU A 167 23.18 6.51 2.85
N ALA A 168 22.43 5.43 2.86
CA ALA A 168 22.98 4.10 3.06
C ALA A 168 22.41 3.03 2.14
N ASN A 169 21.29 3.32 1.46
CA ASN A 169 20.57 2.32 0.67
C ASN A 169 20.42 2.76 -0.80
N PRO A 170 20.58 1.84 -1.78
CA PRO A 170 20.43 2.15 -3.20
C PRO A 170 19.12 2.83 -3.58
N VAL A 171 18.00 2.50 -2.96
CA VAL A 171 16.69 3.11 -3.29
C VAL A 171 16.61 4.61 -2.97
N GLU A 172 17.54 5.14 -2.18
CA GLU A 172 17.60 6.55 -1.83
C GLU A 172 18.31 7.41 -2.87
N ILE A 173 19.17 6.82 -3.72
CA ILE A 173 20.07 7.55 -4.62
C ILE A 173 19.30 8.44 -5.60
N GLY A 174 18.37 7.86 -6.34
CA GLY A 174 17.56 8.60 -7.30
C GLY A 174 16.70 9.70 -6.65
N PRO A 175 15.90 9.40 -5.62
CA PRO A 175 15.13 10.42 -4.89
C PRO A 175 15.98 11.53 -4.28
N ALA A 176 17.17 11.24 -3.76
CA ALA A 176 18.09 12.22 -3.19
C ALA A 176 18.60 13.26 -4.22
N ALA A 177 18.63 12.90 -5.51
CA ALA A 177 18.97 13.85 -6.57
C ALA A 177 18.06 15.09 -6.56
N LYS A 178 16.79 14.96 -6.20
CA LYS A 178 15.85 16.10 -6.06
C LYS A 178 16.27 17.08 -4.98
N VAL A 179 16.88 16.59 -3.89
CA VAL A 179 17.39 17.45 -2.81
C VAL A 179 18.60 18.28 -3.26
N LEU A 180 19.47 17.71 -4.12
CA LEU A 180 20.58 18.45 -4.69
C LEU A 180 20.05 19.58 -5.59
N LEU A 181 19.11 19.27 -6.46
CA LEU A 181 18.52 20.21 -7.42
C LEU A 181 17.76 21.36 -6.75
N ALA A 182 17.23 21.12 -5.54
CA ALA A 182 16.52 22.14 -4.76
C ALA A 182 17.46 23.18 -4.09
N ALA A 183 18.79 23.05 -4.21
CA ALA A 183 19.73 24.01 -3.64
C ALA A 183 19.61 25.37 -4.32
N SER A 184 19.37 26.44 -3.53
CA SER A 184 19.15 27.81 -4.03
C SER A 184 20.42 28.50 -4.43
N THR A 185 21.53 28.27 -3.77
CA THR A 185 22.82 28.88 -4.01
C THR A 185 23.87 27.90 -4.54
N ASN A 186 24.93 28.41 -5.15
CA ASN A 186 26.06 27.58 -5.60
C ASN A 186 26.77 26.92 -4.40
N GLY A 187 26.91 27.62 -3.27
CA GLY A 187 27.53 27.10 -2.07
C GLY A 187 26.73 25.94 -1.49
N ASP A 188 25.38 26.06 -1.41
CA ASP A 188 24.51 25.00 -0.97
C ASP A 188 24.56 23.78 -1.89
N PHE A 189 24.52 24.02 -3.19
CA PHE A 189 24.61 22.94 -4.17
C PHE A 189 25.93 22.18 -4.05
N GLN A 190 27.05 22.90 -3.97
CA GLN A 190 28.39 22.32 -3.81
C GLN A 190 28.47 21.48 -2.51
N ALA A 191 27.94 21.99 -1.41
CA ALA A 191 27.94 21.28 -0.14
C ALA A 191 27.11 19.99 -0.22
N ARG A 192 25.87 20.07 -0.76
CA ARG A 192 25.01 18.91 -0.96
C ARG A 192 25.62 17.89 -1.90
N LEU A 193 26.22 18.33 -3.01
CA LEU A 193 26.90 17.46 -3.97
C LEU A 193 28.06 16.73 -3.33
N THR A 194 28.83 17.40 -2.47
CA THR A 194 29.97 16.81 -1.76
C THR A 194 29.50 15.74 -0.77
N ALA A 195 28.46 16.04 0.03
CA ALA A 195 27.88 15.09 0.97
C ALA A 195 27.32 13.85 0.25
N PHE A 196 26.51 14.07 -0.78
CA PHE A 196 25.95 13.00 -1.59
C PHE A 196 27.02 12.12 -2.24
N THR A 197 28.04 12.73 -2.82
CA THR A 197 29.19 12.02 -3.46
C THR A 197 29.95 11.19 -2.43
N GLY A 198 30.14 11.74 -1.22
CA GLY A 198 30.80 11.04 -0.12
C GLY A 198 30.00 9.81 0.36
N ALA A 199 28.67 9.96 0.47
CA ALA A 199 27.79 8.87 0.85
C ALA A 199 27.72 7.79 -0.24
N LEU A 200 27.58 8.20 -1.52
CA LEU A 200 27.48 7.29 -2.66
C LEU A 200 28.66 6.31 -2.74
N ARG A 201 29.87 6.75 -2.40
CA ARG A 201 31.06 5.90 -2.32
C ARG A 201 31.02 4.83 -1.25
N LYS A 202 30.13 4.96 -0.26
CA LYS A 202 30.02 4.07 0.89
C LYS A 202 28.79 3.15 0.80
N ILE A 203 27.86 3.45 -0.09
CA ILE A 203 26.63 2.67 -0.22
C ILE A 203 27.00 1.27 -0.72
N SER A 204 26.82 0.30 0.18
CA SER A 204 26.71 -1.11 -0.18
C SER A 204 25.23 -1.47 -0.01
N GLY A 205 24.57 -1.81 -1.11
CA GLY A 205 23.18 -2.21 -1.07
C GLY A 205 22.98 -3.55 -0.38
N ASP A 206 21.74 -3.80 -0.05
CA ASP A 206 21.24 -5.16 0.02
C ASP A 206 20.91 -5.64 -1.41
N ASP A 207 20.74 -6.93 -1.58
CA ASP A 207 20.51 -7.53 -2.90
C ASP A 207 19.22 -7.01 -3.54
N ARG A 208 18.14 -6.90 -2.78
CA ARG A 208 16.84 -6.45 -3.28
C ARG A 208 16.84 -4.97 -3.62
N SER A 209 17.38 -4.13 -2.76
CA SER A 209 17.40 -2.69 -2.97
C SER A 209 18.27 -2.31 -4.17
N PHE A 210 19.40 -2.96 -4.37
CA PHE A 210 20.24 -2.71 -5.54
C PHE A 210 19.55 -3.13 -6.83
N THR A 211 18.97 -4.32 -6.87
CA THR A 211 18.23 -4.82 -8.04
C THR A 211 17.06 -3.91 -8.39
N PHE A 212 16.33 -3.42 -7.38
CA PHE A 212 15.22 -2.50 -7.59
C PHE A 212 15.67 -1.11 -8.07
N ALA A 213 16.76 -0.59 -7.51
CA ALA A 213 17.25 0.76 -7.78
C ALA A 213 18.15 0.85 -9.04
N GLY A 214 18.38 -0.23 -9.75
CA GLY A 214 19.37 -0.34 -10.83
C GLY A 214 19.31 0.72 -11.93
N ASP A 215 18.19 1.41 -12.08
CA ASP A 215 17.98 2.51 -13.06
C ASP A 215 18.07 3.90 -12.43
N THR A 216 19.05 4.15 -11.58
CA THR A 216 19.27 5.47 -10.97
C THR A 216 20.07 6.45 -11.83
N GLY A 217 20.71 5.96 -12.88
CA GLY A 217 21.51 6.79 -13.80
C GLY A 217 20.73 7.96 -14.41
N PRO A 218 19.57 7.76 -15.03
CA PRO A 218 18.76 8.84 -15.61
C PRO A 218 18.40 9.93 -14.60
N GLN A 219 18.21 9.57 -13.34
CA GLN A 219 17.84 10.50 -12.26
C GLN A 219 19.03 11.38 -11.84
N LEU A 220 20.28 10.96 -12.08
CA LEU A 220 21.49 11.73 -11.80
C LEU A 220 21.89 12.65 -12.94
N LEU A 221 21.42 12.43 -14.18
CA LEU A 221 21.74 13.30 -15.31
C LEU A 221 21.36 14.76 -15.07
N PRO A 222 20.19 15.13 -14.55
CA PRO A 222 19.86 16.51 -14.21
C PRO A 222 20.83 17.14 -13.22
N VAL A 223 21.38 16.36 -12.27
CA VAL A 223 22.38 16.86 -11.30
C VAL A 223 23.69 17.16 -12.01
N VAL A 224 24.11 16.32 -12.96
CA VAL A 224 25.31 16.54 -13.78
C VAL A 224 25.17 17.81 -14.60
N ASP A 225 24.01 18.04 -15.24
CA ASP A 225 23.76 19.22 -16.05
C ASP A 225 23.68 20.49 -15.19
N GLU A 226 23.07 20.41 -14.02
CA GLU A 226 23.02 21.52 -13.08
C GLU A 226 24.42 21.89 -12.54
N ALA A 227 25.27 20.90 -12.26
CA ALA A 227 26.65 21.13 -11.87
C ALA A 227 27.40 21.90 -12.97
N LYS A 228 27.28 21.47 -14.24
CA LYS A 228 27.88 22.15 -15.39
C LYS A 228 27.35 23.58 -15.51
N ARG A 229 26.03 23.79 -15.40
CA ARG A 229 25.40 25.12 -15.46
C ARG A 229 25.95 26.06 -14.39
N ARG A 230 26.19 25.52 -13.19
CA ARG A 230 26.80 26.26 -12.07
C ARG A 230 28.32 26.36 -12.14
N LYS A 231 28.97 25.84 -13.18
CA LYS A 231 30.43 25.78 -13.37
C LYS A 231 31.13 24.97 -12.26
N ILE A 232 30.45 23.96 -11.74
CA ILE A 232 30.96 23.00 -10.75
C ILE A 232 31.30 21.70 -11.49
N SER A 233 32.46 21.10 -11.21
CA SER A 233 32.87 19.86 -11.89
C SER A 233 31.95 18.70 -11.47
N PRO A 234 31.30 18.00 -12.41
CA PRO A 234 30.52 16.80 -12.10
C PRO A 234 31.39 15.54 -11.95
N LEU A 235 32.68 15.61 -12.22
CA LEU A 235 33.58 14.46 -12.25
C LEU A 235 33.58 13.66 -10.93
N PRO A 236 33.60 14.28 -9.72
CA PRO A 236 33.54 13.51 -8.47
C PRO A 236 32.25 12.69 -8.33
N LEU A 237 31.11 13.23 -8.82
CA LEU A 237 29.83 12.50 -8.83
C LEU A 237 29.90 11.29 -9.76
N LEU A 238 30.43 11.46 -10.98
CA LEU A 238 30.54 10.40 -11.96
C LEU A 238 31.44 9.26 -11.46
N GLU A 239 32.58 9.62 -10.86
CA GLU A 239 33.51 8.65 -10.26
C GLU A 239 32.89 7.90 -9.08
N ALA A 240 32.16 8.60 -8.22
CA ALA A 240 31.49 7.99 -7.07
C ALA A 240 30.36 7.03 -7.52
N TYR A 241 29.59 7.43 -8.52
CA TYR A 241 28.53 6.58 -9.07
C TYR A 241 29.11 5.33 -9.76
N ARG A 242 30.21 5.49 -10.49
CA ARG A 242 30.95 4.38 -11.03
C ARG A 242 31.35 3.38 -9.94
N LEU A 243 31.98 3.87 -8.86
CA LEU A 243 32.41 3.03 -7.76
C LEU A 243 31.25 2.30 -7.11
N TYR A 244 30.13 3.02 -6.89
CA TYR A 244 28.88 2.46 -6.41
C TYR A 244 28.40 1.27 -7.28
N LEU A 245 28.37 1.44 -8.60
CA LEU A 245 27.92 0.40 -9.52
C LEU A 245 28.83 -0.84 -9.45
N VAL A 246 30.15 -0.64 -9.55
CA VAL A 246 31.13 -1.74 -9.52
C VAL A 246 31.05 -2.51 -8.21
N THR A 247 30.94 -1.80 -7.08
CA THR A 247 30.87 -2.44 -5.76
C THR A 247 29.61 -3.29 -5.60
N ASN A 248 28.46 -2.74 -6.00
CA ASN A 248 27.20 -3.43 -5.81
C ASN A 248 26.92 -4.50 -6.87
N GLU A 249 27.41 -4.33 -8.08
CA GLU A 249 27.33 -5.35 -9.14
C GLU A 249 27.98 -6.67 -8.76
N GLN A 250 29.11 -6.61 -8.07
CA GLN A 250 29.87 -7.80 -7.70
C GLN A 250 29.29 -8.58 -6.51
N THR A 251 28.53 -7.91 -5.66
CA THR A 251 28.17 -8.42 -4.33
C THR A 251 26.69 -8.53 -4.05
N SER A 252 25.84 -7.88 -4.82
CA SER A 252 24.45 -7.63 -4.40
C SER A 252 23.47 -7.79 -5.56
N ARG A 253 23.22 -9.03 -5.97
CA ARG A 253 22.17 -9.30 -6.98
C ARG A 253 21.28 -10.45 -6.57
N CYS A 254 19.98 -10.25 -6.72
CA CYS A 254 19.03 -11.31 -6.63
C CYS A 254 19.07 -12.15 -7.92
N SER A 255 18.98 -13.46 -7.80
CA SER A 255 18.81 -14.37 -8.93
C SER A 255 17.43 -14.22 -9.55
N ASP A 256 17.24 -14.76 -10.76
CA ASP A 256 15.92 -14.77 -11.41
C ASP A 256 14.90 -15.54 -10.57
N ASP A 257 15.31 -16.66 -9.96
CA ASP A 257 14.45 -17.47 -9.11
C ASP A 257 13.99 -16.69 -7.85
N ASP A 258 14.88 -15.90 -7.26
CA ASP A 258 14.55 -15.04 -6.11
C ASP A 258 13.62 -13.91 -6.50
N LEU A 259 13.74 -13.39 -7.73
CA LEU A 259 12.90 -12.30 -8.24
C LEU A 259 11.49 -12.77 -8.57
N MET A 260 11.36 -13.99 -9.08
CA MET A 260 10.09 -14.55 -9.51
C MET A 260 9.21 -15.01 -8.34
N GLY A 261 9.80 -15.39 -7.21
CA GLY A 261 9.08 -16.02 -6.12
C GLY A 261 8.40 -17.33 -6.55
N PRO A 262 7.65 -18.00 -5.67
CA PRO A 262 6.96 -19.25 -5.99
C PRO A 262 5.73 -19.05 -6.90
N THR A 263 5.46 -17.86 -7.40
CA THR A 263 4.31 -17.56 -8.24
C THR A 263 4.71 -17.47 -9.70
N THR A 264 4.43 -18.50 -10.43
CA THR A 264 4.58 -18.65 -11.88
C THR A 264 3.70 -17.73 -12.72
N GLU A 265 3.36 -16.52 -12.25
CA GLU A 265 2.55 -15.62 -13.04
C GLU A 265 3.14 -14.25 -13.25
N SER A 266 3.46 -14.09 -14.46
CA SER A 266 3.65 -12.86 -15.23
C SER A 266 4.65 -11.85 -14.61
N THR A 267 5.67 -11.50 -15.17
CA THR A 267 5.84 -11.54 -16.53
C THR A 267 6.85 -10.59 -17.05
N PHE A 268 7.65 -9.99 -16.18
CA PHE A 268 8.86 -9.36 -16.62
C PHE A 268 10.01 -10.05 -15.89
N VAL A 269 10.69 -10.94 -16.58
CA VAL A 269 11.97 -11.49 -16.09
C VAL A 269 13.01 -10.44 -16.38
N LEU A 270 13.57 -9.86 -15.34
CA LEU A 270 14.78 -9.08 -15.47
C LEU A 270 15.89 -10.06 -15.84
N ALA A 271 16.51 -9.87 -17.01
CA ALA A 271 17.65 -10.70 -17.40
C ALA A 271 18.74 -10.52 -16.35
N THR A 272 19.06 -11.62 -15.65
CA THR A 272 20.14 -11.64 -14.67
C THR A 272 21.49 -11.68 -15.35
N GLY A 273 22.47 -11.21 -14.68
CA GLY A 273 23.85 -11.29 -15.11
C GLY A 273 24.46 -9.97 -15.53
N THR A 274 23.70 -8.89 -15.66
CA THR A 274 24.21 -7.61 -16.16
C THR A 274 23.87 -6.45 -15.24
N PRO A 275 24.79 -5.51 -15.04
CA PRO A 275 24.53 -4.33 -14.24
C PRO A 275 23.49 -3.44 -14.88
N LEU A 276 22.66 -2.91 -14.03
CA LEU A 276 21.36 -2.35 -14.33
C LEU A 276 21.45 -0.84 -14.43
N ILE A 277 21.67 -0.33 -15.63
CA ILE A 277 21.37 1.06 -15.94
C ILE A 277 20.52 1.05 -17.21
N GLY A 278 19.33 1.61 -17.15
CA GLY A 278 18.47 1.69 -18.31
C GLY A 278 18.85 2.82 -19.28
N GLY A 279 18.61 2.58 -20.56
CA GLY A 279 18.47 3.57 -21.59
C GLY A 279 19.56 4.64 -21.71
N GLU A 280 19.14 5.89 -21.71
CA GLU A 280 20.01 7.07 -21.89
C GLU A 280 21.03 7.25 -20.78
N GLY A 281 20.71 6.83 -19.56
CA GLY A 281 21.63 6.88 -18.42
C GLY A 281 22.82 5.95 -18.62
N ALA A 282 22.58 4.70 -19.06
CA ALA A 282 23.62 3.74 -19.36
C ALA A 282 24.55 4.25 -20.45
N ALA A 283 24.00 4.75 -21.55
CA ALA A 283 24.77 5.32 -22.66
C ALA A 283 25.68 6.48 -22.20
N TYR A 284 25.12 7.40 -21.41
CA TYR A 284 25.86 8.53 -20.88
C TYR A 284 27.01 8.10 -19.96
N PHE A 285 26.75 7.23 -18.99
CA PHE A 285 27.78 6.76 -18.06
C PHE A 285 28.82 5.89 -18.75
N ASN A 286 28.43 5.05 -19.69
CA ASN A 286 29.37 4.25 -20.48
C ASN A 286 30.31 5.14 -21.31
N GLU A 287 29.77 6.18 -21.95
CA GLU A 287 30.58 7.13 -22.74
C GLU A 287 31.55 7.91 -21.86
N LYS A 288 31.10 8.43 -20.72
CA LYS A 288 31.91 9.34 -19.88
C LYS A 288 32.90 8.60 -18.98
N LEU A 289 32.60 7.38 -18.56
CA LEU A 289 33.41 6.68 -17.58
C LEU A 289 34.46 5.74 -18.20
N ARG A 290 34.42 5.52 -19.51
CA ARG A 290 35.36 4.62 -20.22
C ARG A 290 35.53 3.26 -19.55
N MET A 291 34.42 2.70 -19.09
CA MET A 291 34.34 1.39 -18.44
C MET A 291 33.86 0.32 -19.42
N PRO A 292 34.00 -0.97 -19.06
CA PRO A 292 33.22 -1.99 -19.72
C PRO A 292 31.73 -1.57 -19.73
N PRO A 293 31.04 -1.71 -20.87
CA PRO A 293 29.68 -1.18 -21.00
C PRO A 293 28.77 -1.83 -19.96
N LEU A 294 28.01 -1.00 -19.26
CA LEU A 294 26.90 -1.43 -18.46
C LEU A 294 25.74 -1.70 -19.43
N LEU A 295 25.19 -2.92 -19.37
CA LEU A 295 24.09 -3.27 -20.24
C LEU A 295 22.74 -2.91 -19.56
N PRO A 296 21.78 -2.37 -20.32
CA PRO A 296 20.46 -2.11 -19.77
C PRO A 296 19.78 -3.43 -19.37
N ILE A 297 18.89 -3.35 -18.38
CA ILE A 297 17.98 -4.44 -18.03
C ILE A 297 17.16 -4.76 -19.27
N GLN A 298 17.20 -6.02 -19.70
CA GLN A 298 16.25 -6.50 -20.69
C GLN A 298 15.01 -7.04 -19.96
N GLU A 299 13.92 -6.33 -20.11
CA GLU A 299 12.63 -6.82 -19.68
C GLU A 299 12.18 -7.91 -20.67
N GLN A 300 12.03 -9.13 -20.15
CA GLN A 300 11.51 -10.24 -20.93
C GLN A 300 10.05 -10.47 -20.53
N GLU A 301 9.13 -10.29 -21.47
CA GLU A 301 7.72 -10.59 -21.24
C GLU A 301 7.54 -12.12 -21.22
N VAL A 302 7.26 -12.67 -20.04
CA VAL A 302 6.91 -14.09 -19.89
C VAL A 302 5.39 -14.19 -20.06
N THR A 303 4.94 -14.90 -21.08
CA THR A 303 3.52 -15.22 -21.24
C THR A 303 3.07 -16.03 -20.01
N PRO A 304 2.10 -15.55 -19.22
CA PRO A 304 1.65 -16.29 -18.05
C PRO A 304 1.10 -17.64 -18.47
N THR A 305 1.68 -18.70 -17.95
CA THR A 305 1.07 -20.01 -18.05
C THR A 305 -0.18 -19.96 -17.16
N ARG A 306 -1.34 -19.79 -17.79
CA ARG A 306 -2.61 -19.85 -17.09
C ARG A 306 -2.77 -21.27 -16.57
N LEU A 307 -2.52 -21.50 -15.30
CA LEU A 307 -2.85 -22.74 -14.64
C LEU A 307 -4.38 -22.83 -14.65
N GLU A 308 -4.91 -23.57 -15.63
CA GLU A 308 -6.34 -23.83 -15.70
C GLU A 308 -6.77 -24.51 -14.40
N GLY A 309 -7.77 -23.95 -13.75
CA GLY A 309 -8.45 -24.60 -12.66
C GLY A 309 -8.02 -24.26 -11.24
N VAL A 310 -7.17 -23.23 -11.01
CA VAL A 310 -6.84 -22.78 -9.64
C VAL A 310 -7.34 -21.36 -9.42
N ALA A 311 -8.04 -21.14 -8.31
CA ALA A 311 -8.44 -19.80 -7.90
C ALA A 311 -7.20 -18.91 -7.79
N GLU A 312 -7.19 -17.77 -8.48
CA GLU A 312 -6.03 -16.88 -8.53
C GLU A 312 -5.50 -16.50 -7.14
N GLY A 313 -6.42 -16.29 -6.17
CA GLY A 313 -6.07 -15.99 -4.80
C GLY A 313 -5.43 -17.14 -4.01
N LEU A 314 -5.52 -18.38 -4.51
CA LEU A 314 -5.00 -19.59 -3.84
C LEU A 314 -3.76 -20.17 -4.53
N ARG A 315 -3.24 -19.50 -5.53
CA ARG A 315 -2.03 -19.97 -6.22
C ARG A 315 -0.85 -20.02 -5.27
N GLY A 316 -0.07 -21.10 -5.41
CA GLY A 316 1.08 -21.35 -4.54
C GLY A 316 0.72 -21.82 -3.13
N CYS A 317 -0.56 -22.12 -2.86
CA CYS A 317 -0.96 -22.70 -1.60
C CYS A 317 -0.90 -24.23 -1.68
N GLU A 318 0.04 -24.82 -0.94
CA GLU A 318 0.27 -26.28 -0.91
C GLU A 318 -0.55 -27.02 0.17
N ASP A 319 -1.29 -26.29 0.98
CA ASP A 319 -2.15 -26.83 2.03
C ASP A 319 -3.36 -27.57 1.45
N THR A 320 -3.71 -28.73 2.04
CA THR A 320 -4.85 -29.54 1.58
C THR A 320 -6.18 -28.79 1.69
N GLY A 321 -6.32 -27.91 2.68
CA GLY A 321 -7.48 -27.03 2.82
C GLY A 321 -7.59 -26.05 1.66
N CYS A 322 -6.48 -25.45 1.23
CA CYS A 322 -6.46 -24.59 0.04
C CYS A 322 -6.88 -25.33 -1.22
N GLN A 323 -6.39 -26.56 -1.39
CA GLN A 323 -6.73 -27.37 -2.57
C GLN A 323 -8.24 -27.67 -2.62
N ALA A 324 -8.82 -28.04 -1.48
CA ALA A 324 -10.26 -28.30 -1.38
C ALA A 324 -11.10 -27.03 -1.65
N ILE A 325 -10.67 -25.88 -1.11
CA ILE A 325 -11.30 -24.57 -1.35
C ILE A 325 -11.15 -24.19 -2.82
N GLY A 326 -9.96 -24.34 -3.39
CA GLY A 326 -9.69 -24.05 -4.80
C GLY A 326 -10.54 -24.88 -5.75
N GLN A 327 -10.71 -26.17 -5.47
CA GLN A 327 -11.61 -27.04 -6.24
C GLN A 327 -13.05 -26.55 -6.20
N GLN A 328 -13.59 -26.26 -5.01
CA GLN A 328 -14.95 -25.76 -4.86
C GLN A 328 -15.14 -24.39 -5.52
N TYR A 329 -14.15 -23.52 -5.46
CA TYR A 329 -14.20 -22.23 -6.15
C TYR A 329 -14.24 -22.41 -7.67
N ASN A 330 -13.44 -23.34 -8.21
CA ASN A 330 -13.46 -23.65 -9.63
C ASN A 330 -14.82 -24.18 -10.10
N GLU A 331 -15.53 -24.94 -9.26
CA GLU A 331 -16.90 -25.39 -9.53
C GLU A 331 -17.93 -24.26 -9.61
N LEU A 332 -17.59 -23.05 -9.11
CA LEU A 332 -18.42 -21.84 -9.28
C LEU A 332 -18.17 -21.14 -10.62
N ILE A 333 -16.99 -21.29 -11.18
CA ILE A 333 -16.57 -20.59 -12.42
C ILE A 333 -16.81 -21.47 -13.64
N PHE A 334 -16.49 -22.76 -13.53
CA PHE A 334 -16.52 -23.70 -14.63
C PHE A 334 -17.50 -24.85 -14.37
N ASN A 335 -18.16 -25.26 -15.44
CA ASN A 335 -18.92 -26.51 -15.41
C ASN A 335 -17.93 -27.69 -15.23
N PRO A 336 -18.10 -28.56 -14.22
CA PRO A 336 -17.15 -29.63 -13.94
C PRO A 336 -17.06 -30.69 -15.06
N GLU A 337 -18.10 -30.87 -15.87
CA GLU A 337 -18.14 -31.86 -16.95
C GLU A 337 -17.53 -31.31 -18.25
N THR A 338 -17.91 -30.09 -18.63
CA THR A 338 -17.51 -29.49 -19.91
C THR A 338 -16.27 -28.57 -19.80
N ARG A 339 -15.85 -28.22 -18.58
CA ARG A 339 -14.82 -27.20 -18.28
C ARG A 339 -15.09 -25.82 -18.93
N ALA A 340 -16.28 -25.62 -19.42
CA ALA A 340 -16.68 -24.33 -19.97
C ALA A 340 -17.05 -23.35 -18.85
N PRO A 341 -16.75 -22.05 -18.99
CA PRO A 341 -17.18 -21.02 -18.03
C PRO A 341 -18.70 -20.99 -17.92
N TYR A 342 -19.22 -20.86 -16.70
CA TYR A 342 -20.64 -20.65 -16.51
C TYR A 342 -21.13 -19.35 -17.13
N GLN A 343 -22.24 -19.42 -17.83
CA GLN A 343 -22.91 -18.24 -18.35
C GLN A 343 -23.45 -17.35 -17.22
N PRO A 344 -23.44 -16.01 -17.35
CA PRO A 344 -23.90 -15.10 -16.32
C PRO A 344 -25.29 -15.39 -15.76
N GLY A 345 -26.22 -15.87 -16.58
CA GLY A 345 -27.59 -16.21 -16.17
C GLY A 345 -27.69 -17.40 -15.21
N LEU A 346 -26.71 -18.29 -15.17
CA LEU A 346 -26.70 -19.45 -14.27
C LEU A 346 -26.31 -19.09 -12.84
N LYS A 347 -25.68 -17.94 -12.62
CA LYS A 347 -25.27 -17.45 -11.30
C LYS A 347 -26.44 -17.12 -10.36
N SER A 348 -27.66 -17.15 -10.86
CA SER A 348 -28.89 -16.94 -10.08
C SER A 348 -29.63 -18.25 -9.78
N SER A 349 -29.13 -19.40 -10.28
CA SER A 349 -29.81 -20.68 -10.05
C SER A 349 -29.66 -21.14 -8.59
N PRO A 350 -30.67 -21.83 -8.03
CA PRO A 350 -30.59 -22.39 -6.67
C PRO A 350 -29.40 -23.35 -6.47
N GLU A 351 -29.05 -24.09 -7.53
CA GLU A 351 -27.90 -25.01 -7.52
C GLU A 351 -26.57 -24.28 -7.41
N TRP A 352 -26.41 -23.18 -8.15
CA TRP A 352 -25.21 -22.35 -8.06
C TRP A 352 -25.10 -21.66 -6.69
N GLN A 353 -26.22 -21.15 -6.16
CA GLN A 353 -26.28 -20.58 -4.81
C GLN A 353 -25.90 -21.61 -3.73
N ALA A 354 -26.37 -22.86 -3.86
CA ALA A 354 -25.99 -23.94 -2.94
C ALA A 354 -24.48 -24.23 -2.98
N LYS A 355 -23.84 -24.15 -4.16
CA LYS A 355 -22.37 -24.27 -4.29
C LYS A 355 -21.64 -23.12 -3.59
N VAL A 356 -22.12 -21.89 -3.69
CA VAL A 356 -21.53 -20.75 -2.96
C VAL A 356 -21.62 -20.97 -1.46
N ASN A 357 -22.80 -21.38 -0.96
CA ASN A 357 -23.00 -21.64 0.47
C ASN A 357 -22.11 -22.78 0.97
N LYS A 358 -21.93 -23.84 0.17
CA LYS A 358 -20.99 -24.92 0.48
C LYS A 358 -19.55 -24.41 0.58
N LEU A 359 -19.12 -23.57 -0.36
CA LEU A 359 -17.80 -22.96 -0.32
C LEU A 359 -17.63 -22.06 0.91
N LEU A 360 -18.62 -21.22 1.25
CA LEU A 360 -18.56 -20.37 2.44
C LEU A 360 -18.44 -21.19 3.72
N ALA A 361 -19.18 -22.31 3.84
CA ALA A 361 -19.06 -23.21 4.97
C ALA A 361 -17.67 -23.85 5.05
N ALA A 362 -17.13 -24.34 3.92
CA ALA A 362 -15.79 -24.89 3.86
C ALA A 362 -14.72 -23.86 4.22
N MET A 363 -14.87 -22.62 3.76
CA MET A 363 -14.00 -21.52 4.14
C MET A 363 -14.09 -21.19 5.62
N ALA A 364 -15.26 -21.23 6.23
CA ALA A 364 -15.42 -20.99 7.66
C ALA A 364 -14.66 -22.04 8.51
N GLU A 365 -14.72 -23.29 8.11
CA GLU A 365 -14.06 -24.41 8.78
C GLU A 365 -12.56 -24.50 8.52
N TRP A 366 -12.09 -23.91 7.40
CA TRP A 366 -10.68 -24.00 7.01
C TRP A 366 -9.76 -23.34 8.03
N LYS A 367 -8.82 -24.15 8.52
CA LYS A 367 -7.70 -23.73 9.39
C LYS A 367 -6.38 -23.96 8.66
N PRO A 368 -5.36 -23.14 8.90
CA PRO A 368 -4.07 -23.31 8.26
C PRO A 368 -3.42 -24.62 8.72
N GLY A 369 -2.89 -25.39 7.77
CA GLY A 369 -1.97 -26.49 8.04
C GLY A 369 -0.56 -25.98 8.30
N THR A 370 0.38 -26.92 8.50
CA THR A 370 1.81 -26.58 8.76
C THR A 370 2.55 -26.02 7.55
N ALA A 371 2.02 -26.24 6.35
CA ALA A 371 2.62 -25.75 5.09
C ALA A 371 2.31 -24.27 4.79
N VAL A 372 1.46 -23.62 5.57
CA VAL A 372 1.00 -22.25 5.32
C VAL A 372 1.21 -21.40 6.56
N THR A 373 1.94 -20.30 6.40
CA THR A 373 2.11 -19.35 7.50
C THR A 373 0.82 -18.61 7.82
N PRO A 374 0.65 -18.06 9.04
CA PRO A 374 -0.53 -17.24 9.37
C PRO A 374 -0.79 -16.11 8.39
N ALA A 375 0.27 -15.47 7.89
CA ALA A 375 0.19 -14.39 6.92
C ALA A 375 -0.32 -14.88 5.55
N GLN A 376 0.21 -16.00 5.06
CA GLN A 376 -0.26 -16.62 3.82
C GLN A 376 -1.73 -17.07 3.95
N TYR A 377 -2.09 -17.71 5.06
CA TYR A 377 -3.46 -18.12 5.31
C TYR A 377 -4.44 -16.95 5.28
N TYR A 378 -4.10 -15.84 5.97
CA TYR A 378 -4.96 -14.66 5.98
C TYR A 378 -5.14 -14.08 4.56
N ARG A 379 -4.05 -13.97 3.80
CA ARG A 379 -4.05 -13.46 2.43
C ARG A 379 -4.88 -14.36 1.50
N TYR A 380 -4.68 -15.66 1.55
CA TYR A 380 -5.40 -16.63 0.71
C TYR A 380 -6.91 -16.60 1.01
N LYS A 381 -7.27 -16.63 2.28
CA LYS A 381 -8.69 -16.64 2.68
C LYS A 381 -9.39 -15.32 2.34
N SER A 382 -8.74 -14.19 2.59
CA SER A 382 -9.24 -12.86 2.21
C SER A 382 -9.42 -12.71 0.70
N ALA A 383 -8.43 -13.12 -0.09
CA ALA A 383 -8.51 -13.08 -1.55
C ALA A 383 -9.63 -13.97 -2.08
N THR A 384 -9.85 -15.14 -1.47
CA THR A 384 -10.94 -16.04 -1.86
C THR A 384 -12.31 -15.43 -1.56
N TYR A 385 -12.52 -14.84 -0.38
CA TYR A 385 -13.75 -14.10 -0.08
C TYR A 385 -14.01 -13.00 -1.10
N TRP A 386 -12.96 -12.26 -1.46
CA TRP A 386 -13.06 -11.20 -2.45
C TRP A 386 -13.43 -11.71 -3.84
N ASN A 387 -12.82 -12.80 -4.26
CA ASN A 387 -13.11 -13.43 -5.53
C ASN A 387 -14.57 -13.95 -5.57
N VAL A 388 -15.04 -14.59 -4.50
CA VAL A 388 -16.44 -15.03 -4.38
C VAL A 388 -17.38 -13.82 -4.42
N LEU A 389 -17.08 -12.75 -3.68
CA LEU A 389 -17.89 -11.53 -3.68
C LEU A 389 -18.04 -10.90 -5.07
N SER A 390 -16.99 -10.97 -5.90
CA SER A 390 -17.04 -10.44 -7.28
C SER A 390 -17.85 -11.32 -8.25
N LEU A 391 -18.06 -12.60 -7.92
CA LEU A 391 -18.86 -13.52 -8.73
C LEU A 391 -20.35 -13.46 -8.39
N VAL A 392 -20.68 -13.14 -7.14
CA VAL A 392 -22.05 -13.21 -6.62
C VAL A 392 -22.83 -11.95 -7.03
N PRO A 393 -24.03 -12.10 -7.65
CA PRO A 393 -24.89 -10.98 -7.97
C PRO A 393 -25.40 -10.28 -6.71
N ALA A 394 -25.76 -8.99 -6.83
CA ALA A 394 -26.34 -8.23 -5.75
C ALA A 394 -27.61 -8.92 -5.19
N GLY A 395 -27.70 -9.08 -3.87
CA GLY A 395 -28.81 -9.72 -3.18
C GLY A 395 -28.43 -10.43 -1.87
N PRO A 396 -29.33 -11.25 -1.32
CA PRO A 396 -29.12 -11.89 -0.02
C PRO A 396 -27.84 -12.72 0.06
N LEU A 397 -27.49 -13.45 -1.01
CA LEU A 397 -26.28 -14.27 -1.04
C LEU A 397 -25.00 -13.41 -0.98
N GLN A 398 -25.00 -12.22 -1.62
CA GLN A 398 -23.89 -11.28 -1.51
C GLN A 398 -23.76 -10.78 -0.06
N GLU A 399 -24.90 -10.59 0.63
CA GLU A 399 -24.92 -10.20 2.05
C GLU A 399 -24.25 -11.27 2.94
N GLU A 400 -24.50 -12.54 2.65
CA GLU A 400 -23.87 -13.64 3.39
C GLU A 400 -22.35 -13.69 3.15
N VAL A 401 -21.88 -13.46 1.92
CA VAL A 401 -20.45 -13.40 1.61
C VAL A 401 -19.78 -12.24 2.35
N VAL A 402 -20.39 -11.06 2.33
CA VAL A 402 -19.89 -9.87 3.03
C VAL A 402 -19.83 -10.12 4.53
N LYS A 403 -20.90 -10.71 5.10
CA LYS A 403 -20.94 -11.06 6.52
C LYS A 403 -19.80 -12.02 6.89
N ALA A 404 -19.63 -13.09 6.13
CA ALA A 404 -18.57 -14.07 6.38
C ALA A 404 -17.17 -13.44 6.29
N MET A 405 -16.96 -12.52 5.34
CA MET A 405 -15.70 -11.78 5.19
C MET A 405 -15.44 -10.85 6.37
N ILE A 406 -16.44 -10.11 6.84
CA ILE A 406 -16.34 -9.23 8.01
C ILE A 406 -16.07 -10.07 9.27
N ASP A 407 -16.85 -11.13 9.50
CA ASP A 407 -16.70 -12.00 10.67
C ASP A 407 -15.29 -12.63 10.70
N PHE A 408 -14.75 -13.04 9.56
CA PHE A 408 -13.37 -13.52 9.45
C PHE A 408 -12.36 -12.42 9.81
N THR A 409 -12.51 -11.22 9.28
CA THR A 409 -11.60 -10.08 9.55
C THR A 409 -11.64 -9.68 11.01
N GLU A 410 -12.83 -9.53 11.61
CA GLU A 410 -13.02 -9.13 13.01
C GLU A 410 -12.41 -10.12 14.01
N ASN A 411 -12.50 -11.43 13.72
CA ASN A 411 -12.04 -12.50 14.62
C ASN A 411 -10.61 -12.96 14.36
N SER A 412 -9.88 -12.31 13.45
CA SER A 412 -8.50 -12.69 13.12
C SER A 412 -7.49 -12.02 14.05
N ASP A 413 -6.61 -12.82 14.65
CA ASP A 413 -5.46 -12.34 15.43
C ASP A 413 -4.35 -11.73 14.57
N PHE A 414 -4.46 -11.88 13.25
CA PHE A 414 -3.49 -11.37 12.28
C PHE A 414 -3.24 -9.84 12.42
N LYS A 415 -4.24 -9.09 12.90
CA LYS A 415 -4.14 -7.66 13.18
C LYS A 415 -3.03 -7.29 14.19
N THR A 416 -2.59 -8.20 15.03
CA THR A 416 -1.58 -7.91 16.05
C THR A 416 -0.22 -7.56 15.43
N GLU A 417 0.19 -8.31 14.41
CA GLU A 417 1.51 -8.20 13.77
C GLU A 417 1.44 -7.55 12.38
N HIS A 418 0.28 -7.55 11.72
CA HIS A 418 0.11 -7.16 10.32
C HIS A 418 -1.13 -6.25 10.13
N ARG A 419 -1.18 -5.13 10.84
CA ARG A 419 -2.36 -4.26 10.91
C ARG A 419 -2.84 -3.74 9.56
N ILE A 420 -1.93 -3.25 8.72
CA ILE A 420 -2.31 -2.68 7.42
C ILE A 420 -2.82 -3.75 6.45
N GLU A 421 -2.25 -4.95 6.50
CA GLU A 421 -2.72 -6.08 5.70
C GLU A 421 -4.07 -6.60 6.20
N TRP A 422 -4.20 -6.73 7.53
CA TRP A 422 -5.44 -7.11 8.16
C TRP A 422 -6.60 -6.19 7.78
N PHE A 423 -6.36 -4.90 7.72
CA PHE A 423 -7.41 -3.91 7.45
C PHE A 423 -7.81 -3.84 5.97
N LEU A 424 -6.96 -4.25 5.03
CA LEU A 424 -7.21 -4.11 3.60
C LEU A 424 -8.58 -4.66 3.13
N PRO A 425 -9.01 -5.89 3.48
CA PRO A 425 -10.30 -6.41 3.03
C PRO A 425 -11.48 -5.55 3.52
N ALA A 426 -11.47 -5.15 4.78
CA ALA A 426 -12.50 -4.28 5.35
C ALA A 426 -12.47 -2.89 4.69
N ASN A 427 -11.29 -2.32 4.45
CA ASN A 427 -11.13 -1.00 3.83
C ASN A 427 -11.67 -0.95 2.39
N ILE A 428 -11.39 -1.98 1.60
CA ILE A 428 -11.95 -2.11 0.24
C ILE A 428 -13.47 -2.23 0.30
N LEU A 429 -13.99 -3.06 1.21
CA LEU A 429 -15.42 -3.26 1.37
C LEU A 429 -16.14 -1.97 1.76
N ILE A 430 -15.62 -1.24 2.76
CA ILE A 430 -16.14 0.07 3.18
C ILE A 430 -16.15 1.06 1.98
N GLY A 431 -15.06 1.11 1.21
CA GLY A 431 -14.98 1.97 0.03
C GLY A 431 -15.98 1.59 -1.05
N ARG A 432 -16.11 0.29 -1.35
CA ARG A 432 -17.07 -0.19 -2.35
C ARG A 432 -18.51 0.15 -1.99
N MET A 433 -18.86 0.03 -0.72
CA MET A 433 -20.20 0.37 -0.23
C MET A 433 -20.49 1.85 -0.32
N ALA A 434 -19.48 2.71 -0.10
CA ALA A 434 -19.62 4.14 -0.27
C ALA A 434 -19.88 4.56 -1.74
N MET A 435 -19.43 3.73 -2.71
CA MET A 435 -19.65 3.96 -4.15
C MET A 435 -20.96 3.37 -4.68
N ASP A 436 -21.66 2.52 -3.93
CA ASP A 436 -22.92 1.92 -4.37
C ASP A 436 -24.11 2.82 -4.04
N PRO A 437 -24.70 3.49 -5.04
CA PRO A 437 -25.82 4.41 -4.80
C PRO A 437 -27.13 3.69 -4.43
N LEU A 438 -27.22 2.37 -4.65
CA LEU A 438 -28.44 1.58 -4.44
C LEU A 438 -28.39 0.68 -3.20
N GLY A 439 -27.20 0.47 -2.62
CA GLY A 439 -26.96 -0.54 -1.61
C GLY A 439 -26.39 -0.12 -0.24
N PRO A 440 -26.14 1.17 0.10
CA PRO A 440 -25.40 1.48 1.32
C PRO A 440 -26.11 1.12 2.63
N GLY A 441 -27.43 0.92 2.61
CA GLY A 441 -28.25 0.89 3.83
C GLY A 441 -27.90 -0.26 4.79
N LYS A 442 -27.93 -1.50 4.33
CA LYS A 442 -27.80 -2.67 5.23
C LYS A 442 -26.36 -2.98 5.62
N PHE A 443 -25.44 -2.93 4.67
CA PHE A 443 -24.03 -3.23 4.93
C PHE A 443 -23.32 -2.10 5.67
N ALA A 444 -23.65 -0.85 5.33
CA ALA A 444 -23.10 0.30 6.05
C ALA A 444 -23.53 0.28 7.53
N ALA A 445 -24.77 -0.14 7.83
CA ALA A 445 -25.23 -0.35 9.20
C ALA A 445 -24.39 -1.45 9.89
N ARG A 446 -24.27 -2.65 9.26
CA ARG A 446 -23.49 -3.75 9.83
C ARG A 446 -22.03 -3.38 10.09
N LEU A 447 -21.40 -2.61 9.18
CA LEU A 447 -20.03 -2.16 9.37
C LEU A 447 -19.89 -1.12 10.48
N ARG A 448 -20.88 -0.23 10.64
CA ARG A 448 -20.91 0.73 11.76
C ARG A 448 -21.11 0.05 13.12
N GLU A 449 -21.83 -1.05 13.14
CA GLU A 449 -22.03 -1.92 14.32
C GLU A 449 -20.91 -2.96 14.49
N SER A 450 -19.81 -2.85 13.74
CA SER A 450 -18.68 -3.76 13.87
C SER A 450 -18.15 -3.78 15.30
N LYS A 451 -17.81 -4.98 15.77
CA LYS A 451 -17.17 -5.16 17.07
C LYS A 451 -15.73 -4.64 17.08
N ASP A 452 -15.11 -4.57 15.91
CA ASP A 452 -13.78 -4.02 15.77
C ASP A 452 -13.85 -2.48 15.65
N PRO A 453 -13.19 -1.74 16.56
CA PRO A 453 -13.28 -0.29 16.60
C PRO A 453 -12.71 0.40 15.35
N VAL A 454 -11.76 -0.21 14.65
CA VAL A 454 -11.18 0.32 13.41
C VAL A 454 -12.22 0.26 12.29
N ILE A 455 -12.85 -0.89 12.09
CA ILE A 455 -13.89 -1.08 11.06
C ILE A 455 -15.06 -0.14 11.30
N ALA A 456 -15.56 -0.07 12.55
CA ALA A 456 -16.65 0.82 12.93
C ALA A 456 -16.30 2.29 12.67
N MET A 457 -15.10 2.72 13.06
CA MET A 457 -14.60 4.09 12.85
C MET A 457 -14.53 4.44 11.36
N TYR A 458 -13.93 3.59 10.53
CA TYR A 458 -13.81 3.87 9.09
C TYR A 458 -15.16 3.87 8.38
N SER A 459 -16.09 3.03 8.80
CA SER A 459 -17.46 3.05 8.29
C SER A 459 -18.17 4.38 8.61
N ALA A 460 -17.98 4.89 9.82
CA ALA A 460 -18.49 6.22 10.21
C ALA A 460 -17.76 7.35 9.50
N LEU A 461 -16.44 7.23 9.34
CA LEU A 461 -15.60 8.21 8.65
C LEU A 461 -16.00 8.38 7.17
N GLU A 462 -16.41 7.31 6.50
CA GLU A 462 -16.83 7.36 5.09
C GLU A 462 -18.10 8.19 4.90
N VAL A 463 -18.94 8.33 5.92
CA VAL A 463 -20.11 9.20 5.91
C VAL A 463 -19.72 10.68 6.07
N VAL A 464 -18.74 10.97 6.93
CA VAL A 464 -18.35 12.35 7.31
C VAL A 464 -17.30 12.92 6.34
N ALA A 465 -16.37 12.09 5.90
CA ALA A 465 -15.25 12.45 5.04
C ALA A 465 -15.06 11.37 3.95
N PRO A 466 -15.99 11.30 2.97
CA PRO A 466 -15.96 10.27 1.93
C PRO A 466 -14.69 10.37 1.09
N ARG A 467 -14.16 9.21 0.69
CA ARG A 467 -13.05 9.13 -0.25
C ARG A 467 -13.52 9.40 -1.67
N THR A 468 -12.62 9.93 -2.50
CA THR A 468 -12.91 10.04 -3.93
C THR A 468 -12.95 8.64 -4.57
N PRO A 469 -13.76 8.44 -5.64
CA PRO A 469 -13.82 7.18 -6.36
C PRO A 469 -12.43 6.66 -6.80
N ASP A 470 -11.56 7.54 -7.29
CA ASP A 470 -10.22 7.18 -7.74
C ASP A 470 -9.36 6.57 -6.60
N LYS A 471 -9.47 7.13 -5.38
CA LYS A 471 -8.74 6.58 -4.21
C LYS A 471 -9.30 5.22 -3.80
N ILE A 472 -10.60 4.97 -3.96
CA ILE A 472 -11.19 3.66 -3.70
C ILE A 472 -10.75 2.66 -4.77
N MET A 473 -10.82 3.05 -6.05
CA MET A 473 -10.41 2.19 -7.17
C MET A 473 -8.93 1.81 -7.12
N SER A 474 -8.06 2.67 -6.61
CA SER A 474 -6.63 2.36 -6.46
C SER A 474 -6.32 1.25 -5.45
N LEU A 475 -7.29 0.86 -4.62
CA LEU A 475 -7.18 -0.24 -3.65
C LEU A 475 -7.78 -1.56 -4.18
N MET A 476 -8.62 -1.47 -5.21
CA MET A 476 -9.26 -2.64 -5.84
C MET A 476 -8.37 -3.28 -6.90
#